data_c83a98ecbeb530c5e809a39e4b867457
#
_entry.id   c83a98ecbeb530c5e809a39e4b867457
#
_cell.length_a   1.000
_cell.length_b   1.000
_cell.length_c   1.000
_cell.angle_alpha   90.00
_cell.angle_beta   90.00
_cell.angle_gamma   90.00
#
_symmetry.space_group_name_H-M   'P 1'
#
loop_
_entity.id
_entity.type
_entity.pdbx_description
1 polymer ?
#
loop_
_entity_poly.entity_id
_entity_poly.type
_entity_poly.pdbx_seq_one_letter_code
_entity_poly.pdbx_strand_id
1 'polypeptide(L)'
;MSKTRIISRKEAEQLLTMEACIAAMEQTLQEVSAGATSMLQRSMMPQQKGNKFALMAADNQQQGLCGVKAIVFAGPEAKKAGTSQGIVPL
;
A
#
# COMPACT_ATOMS: atom_id res chain seq x y z
N MET A 1 -4.49 -20.07 15.68
CA MET A 1 -3.64 -18.93 15.32
C MET A 1 -3.48 -18.84 13.81
N SER A 2 -3.65 -17.68 13.28
CA SER A 2 -3.55 -17.47 11.84
C SER A 2 -2.11 -17.58 11.36
N LYS A 3 -1.94 -18.05 10.14
CA LYS A 3 -0.65 -18.08 9.48
C LYS A 3 -0.46 -16.77 8.71
N THR A 4 0.76 -16.27 8.69
CA THR A 4 1.11 -15.14 7.86
C THR A 4 1.39 -15.63 6.44
N ARG A 5 0.76 -15.01 5.46
CA ARG A 5 1.03 -15.27 4.05
C ARG A 5 1.86 -14.13 3.49
N ILE A 6 2.92 -14.49 2.79
CA ILE A 6 3.77 -13.52 2.10
C ILE A 6 3.56 -13.71 0.60
N ILE A 7 3.21 -12.64 -0.08
CA ILE A 7 3.01 -12.65 -1.53
C ILE A 7 4.15 -11.86 -2.14
N SER A 8 4.95 -12.53 -2.97
CA SER A 8 6.05 -11.90 -3.67
C SER A 8 5.53 -11.02 -4.82
N ARG A 9 6.40 -10.17 -5.33
CA ARG A 9 6.09 -9.37 -6.51
C ARG A 9 5.68 -10.23 -7.69
N LYS A 10 6.40 -11.33 -7.91
CA LYS A 10 6.11 -12.26 -9.01
C LYS A 10 4.73 -12.91 -8.85
N GLU A 11 4.40 -13.31 -7.63
CA GLU A 11 3.08 -13.87 -7.35
C GLU A 11 1.98 -12.83 -7.54
N ALA A 12 2.20 -11.61 -7.10
CA ALA A 12 1.24 -10.51 -7.28
C ALA A 12 0.99 -10.24 -8.77
N GLU A 13 2.03 -10.26 -9.59
CA GLU A 13 1.90 -10.08 -11.02
C GLU A 13 1.07 -11.18 -11.68
N GLN A 14 1.14 -12.40 -11.16
CA GLN A 14 0.37 -13.53 -11.66
C GLN A 14 -1.09 -13.52 -11.16
N LEU A 15 -1.31 -13.11 -9.93
CA LEU A 15 -2.61 -13.18 -9.28
C LEU A 15 -3.48 -11.95 -9.54
N LEU A 16 -2.87 -10.79 -9.70
CA LEU A 16 -3.58 -9.53 -9.86
C LEU A 16 -3.51 -9.07 -11.30
N THR A 17 -4.58 -9.28 -12.04
CA THR A 17 -4.71 -8.76 -13.40
C THR A 17 -5.16 -7.30 -13.37
N MET A 18 -4.94 -6.59 -14.45
CA MET A 18 -5.42 -5.21 -14.58
C MET A 18 -6.95 -5.15 -14.50
N GLU A 19 -7.64 -6.12 -15.08
CA GLU A 19 -9.10 -6.20 -15.01
C GLU A 19 -9.59 -6.36 -13.58
N ALA A 20 -8.98 -7.27 -12.81
CA ALA A 20 -9.33 -7.47 -11.41
C ALA A 20 -9.02 -6.24 -10.57
N CYS A 21 -7.91 -5.57 -10.85
CA CYS A 21 -7.52 -4.35 -10.16
C CYS A 21 -8.53 -3.21 -10.41
N ILE A 22 -8.94 -3.03 -11.66
CA ILE A 22 -9.94 -2.02 -12.03
C ILE A 22 -11.26 -2.29 -11.31
N ALA A 23 -11.72 -3.54 -11.32
CA ALA A 23 -12.97 -3.91 -10.66
C ALA A 23 -12.90 -3.67 -9.14
N ALA A 24 -11.79 -4.03 -8.51
CA ALA A 24 -11.59 -3.80 -7.09
C ALA A 24 -11.55 -2.32 -6.74
N MET A 25 -10.90 -1.51 -7.56
CA MET A 25 -10.83 -0.06 -7.35
C MET A 25 -12.19 0.59 -7.53
N GLU A 26 -12.96 0.16 -8.52
CA GLU A 26 -14.32 0.66 -8.74
C GLU A 26 -15.21 0.41 -7.53
N GLN A 27 -15.19 -0.81 -7.01
CA GLN A 27 -15.93 -1.17 -5.80
C GLN A 27 -15.45 -0.35 -4.59
N THR A 28 -14.13 -0.25 -4.41
CA THR A 28 -13.55 0.47 -3.27
C THR A 28 -13.90 1.96 -3.30
N LEU A 29 -13.89 2.59 -4.46
CA LEU A 29 -14.28 3.99 -4.59
C LEU A 29 -15.75 4.22 -4.23
N GLN A 30 -16.62 3.28 -4.56
CA GLN A 30 -18.01 3.34 -4.12
C GLN A 30 -18.13 3.25 -2.60
N GLU A 31 -17.33 2.37 -1.98
CA GLU A 31 -17.31 2.20 -0.53
C GLU A 31 -16.74 3.43 0.18
N VAL A 32 -15.74 4.06 -0.39
CA VAL A 32 -15.23 5.36 0.10
C VAL A 32 -16.33 6.41 0.07
N SER A 33 -17.05 6.49 -1.03
CA SER A 33 -18.15 7.44 -1.20
C SER A 33 -19.28 7.19 -0.21
N ALA A 34 -19.50 5.93 0.16
CA ALA A 34 -20.50 5.54 1.15
C ALA A 34 -20.04 5.73 2.60
N GLY A 35 -18.82 6.14 2.85
CA GLY A 35 -18.30 6.36 4.19
C GLY A 35 -17.88 5.08 4.92
N ALA A 36 -17.68 3.99 4.20
CA ALA A 36 -17.33 2.70 4.79
C ALA A 36 -15.83 2.53 5.04
N THR A 37 -15.03 3.52 4.66
CA THR A 37 -13.57 3.47 4.78
C THR A 37 -13.06 4.58 5.68
N SER A 38 -11.94 4.32 6.34
CA SER A 38 -11.20 5.33 7.10
C SER A 38 -9.74 5.29 6.68
N MET A 39 -9.10 6.45 6.63
CA MET A 39 -7.71 6.54 6.25
C MET A 39 -6.99 7.50 7.19
N LEU A 40 -5.87 7.08 7.73
CA LEU A 40 -5.02 7.96 8.50
C LEU A 40 -4.22 8.86 7.55
N GLN A 41 -3.96 10.07 8.00
CA GLN A 41 -3.10 10.96 7.26
C GLN A 41 -1.71 10.33 7.13
N ARG A 42 -1.12 10.46 5.95
CA ARG A 42 0.22 9.93 5.69
C ARG A 42 1.21 10.53 6.70
N SER A 43 1.99 9.66 7.33
CA SER A 43 3.09 10.06 8.20
C SER A 43 4.40 9.84 7.47
N MET A 44 5.27 10.83 7.49
CA MET A 44 6.57 10.75 6.81
C MET A 44 7.69 11.12 7.78
N MET A 45 8.77 10.37 7.71
CA MET A 45 9.95 10.57 8.56
C MET A 45 11.16 10.74 7.64
N PRO A 46 11.88 11.87 7.75
CA PRO A 46 13.08 12.07 6.95
C PRO A 46 14.18 11.09 7.41
N GLN A 47 14.93 10.62 6.46
CA GLN A 47 16.08 9.75 6.67
C GLN A 47 17.31 10.36 6.03
N GLN A 48 18.44 9.68 6.19
CA GLN A 48 19.71 10.15 5.62
C GLN A 48 19.64 10.18 4.10
N LYS A 49 20.46 11.03 3.47
CA LYS A 49 20.59 11.16 2.01
C LYS A 49 19.30 11.58 1.31
N GLY A 50 18.44 12.30 2.01
CA GLY A 50 17.19 12.76 1.42
C GLY A 50 16.12 11.70 1.24
N ASN A 51 16.32 10.49 1.75
CA ASN A 51 15.30 9.46 1.76
C ASN A 51 14.20 9.82 2.74
N LYS A 52 13.00 9.28 2.52
CA LYS A 52 11.86 9.47 3.42
C LYS A 52 11.18 8.14 3.66
N PHE A 53 10.87 7.87 4.91
CA PHE A 53 10.08 6.72 5.30
C PHE A 53 8.64 7.17 5.53
N ALA A 54 7.69 6.51 4.88
CA ALA A 54 6.28 6.87 4.98
C ALA A 54 5.44 5.68 5.44
N LEU A 55 4.45 5.98 6.27
CA LEU A 55 3.43 5.02 6.69
C LEU A 55 2.07 5.53 6.26
N MET A 56 1.26 4.65 5.70
CA MET A 56 -0.11 4.92 5.33
C MET A 56 -0.99 3.77 5.82
N ALA A 57 -2.02 4.09 6.58
CA ALA A 57 -2.93 3.09 7.12
C ALA A 57 -4.36 3.41 6.74
N ALA A 58 -5.14 2.39 6.46
CA ALA A 58 -6.53 2.55 6.10
C ALA A 58 -7.33 1.32 6.50
N ASP A 59 -8.64 1.48 6.61
CA ASP A 59 -9.54 0.36 6.79
C ASP A 59 -10.71 0.44 5.80
N ASN A 60 -11.36 -0.68 5.63
CA ASN A 60 -12.60 -0.79 4.89
C ASN A 60 -13.56 -1.66 5.72
N GLN A 61 -14.48 -1.02 6.42
CA GLN A 61 -15.37 -1.70 7.34
C GLN A 61 -16.37 -2.60 6.62
N GLN A 62 -16.75 -2.24 5.42
CA GLN A 62 -17.70 -3.02 4.64
C GLN A 62 -17.10 -4.37 4.26
N GLN A 63 -15.82 -4.43 3.95
CA GLN A 63 -15.12 -5.67 3.63
C GLN A 63 -14.45 -6.32 4.83
N GLY A 64 -14.44 -5.65 5.99
CA GLY A 64 -13.77 -6.15 7.18
C GLY A 64 -12.25 -6.19 7.04
N LEU A 65 -11.68 -5.28 6.30
CA LEU A 65 -10.24 -5.24 6.03
C LEU A 65 -9.60 -4.02 6.64
N CYS A 66 -8.36 -4.17 7.10
CA CYS A 66 -7.50 -3.05 7.44
C CYS A 66 -6.10 -3.36 6.95
N GLY A 67 -5.35 -2.33 6.64
CA GLY A 67 -4.01 -2.51 6.12
C GLY A 67 -3.12 -1.33 6.38
N VAL A 68 -1.84 -1.58 6.27
CA VAL A 68 -0.81 -0.57 6.42
C VAL A 68 0.15 -0.71 5.23
N LYS A 69 0.60 0.41 4.73
CA LYS A 69 1.64 0.47 3.71
C LYS A 69 2.84 1.20 4.28
N ALA A 70 3.98 0.54 4.30
CA ALA A 70 5.24 1.12 4.71
C ALA A 70 6.16 1.21 3.49
N ILE A 71 6.69 2.39 3.21
CA ILE A 71 7.47 2.60 2.00
C ILE A 71 8.62 3.57 2.26
N VAL A 72 9.76 3.32 1.65
CA VAL A 72 10.88 4.25 1.63
C VAL A 72 10.91 4.92 0.27
N PHE A 73 10.72 6.23 0.25
CA PHE A 73 10.91 7.03 -0.94
C PHE A 73 12.39 7.36 -1.09
N ALA A 74 12.94 7.03 -2.24
CA ALA A 74 14.35 7.26 -2.52
C ALA A 74 14.65 8.75 -2.65
N GLY A 75 15.77 9.18 -2.07
CA GLY A 75 16.32 10.51 -2.28
C GLY A 75 16.92 10.65 -3.68
N PRO A 76 17.45 11.85 -4.01
CA PRO A 76 17.94 12.12 -5.38
C PRO A 76 18.98 11.14 -5.88
N GLU A 77 19.90 10.71 -5.02
CA GLU A 77 20.95 9.76 -5.42
C GLU A 77 20.39 8.36 -5.66
N ALA A 78 19.47 7.91 -4.78
CA ALA A 78 18.85 6.61 -4.91
C ALA A 78 17.87 6.57 -6.08
N LYS A 79 17.23 7.71 -6.42
CA LYS A 79 16.36 7.79 -7.61
C LYS A 79 17.13 7.56 -8.89
N LYS A 80 18.40 7.97 -8.95
CA LYS A 80 19.24 7.67 -10.11
C LYS A 80 19.45 6.18 -10.29
N ALA A 81 19.42 5.41 -9.20
CA ALA A 81 19.49 3.96 -9.23
C ALA A 81 18.11 3.30 -9.40
N GLY A 82 17.04 4.08 -9.42
CA GLY A 82 15.69 3.58 -9.65
C GLY A 82 15.08 2.81 -8.51
N THR A 83 15.48 3.06 -7.26
CA THR A 83 15.03 2.26 -6.12
C THR A 83 14.06 2.99 -5.20
N SER A 84 12.88 2.44 -5.07
CA SER A 84 11.97 2.68 -3.95
C SER A 84 11.48 1.32 -3.46
N GLN A 85 11.43 1.14 -2.16
CA GLN A 85 11.08 -0.15 -1.57
C GLN A 85 10.03 0.02 -0.50
N GLY A 86 9.18 -0.99 -0.35
CA GLY A 86 8.15 -0.95 0.67
C GLY A 86 7.51 -2.31 0.91
N ILE A 87 6.72 -2.38 1.94
CA ILE A 87 5.89 -3.53 2.27
C ILE A 87 4.46 -3.05 2.56
N VAL A 88 3.51 -3.94 2.31
CA VAL A 88 2.09 -3.67 2.57
C VAL A 88 1.52 -4.85 3.37
N PRO A 89 1.73 -4.88 4.69
CA PRO A 89 1.07 -5.88 5.52
C PRO A 89 -0.42 -5.55 5.68
N LEU A 90 -1.21 -6.60 5.69
CA LEU A 90 -2.66 -6.53 5.88
C LEU A 90 -3.08 -7.27 7.14
#